data_d1e0621afa88d83f8c8f4472f0a239c1
#
_entry.id   d1e0621afa88d83f8c8f4472f0a239c1
#
_cell.length_a   1.000
_cell.length_b   1.000
_cell.length_c   1.000
_cell.angle_alpha   90.00
_cell.angle_beta   90.00
_cell.angle_gamma   90.00
#
_symmetry.space_group_name_H-M   'P 1'
#
loop_
_entity.id
_entity.type
_entity.pdbx_description
1 polymer ?
#
loop_
_entity_poly.entity_id
_entity_poly.type
_entity_poly.pdbx_seq_one_letter_code
_entity_poly.pdbx_strand_id
1 'polypeptide(L)'
;MKKLLLFAILSGMAATAMADGDIITLDLTKATTELTFNATTGAWNGTFNDDEEVIESQCFLFLHNSMSDYQTWWGFTASNSANNGMRDDYFTYQYSNMAKGGIMLKEDGTVDLDEHGAPKCSADVPYLVAYYSPFMGLRPLDMIFNDVYNYEPQGCYVNLNSWTYYTIQDGSGPSRAFTNGDNFSLTIHGVGPDETEKTVEVTLGKYDNGDLTLNRGWRYVDLTPLGEVNELYFTMKTTDAGAYGDNTPDYFCLDKLQVKRVASDPTAVNGIAADSRENIRYDRATKMVSVQGADFAAVYDTAGNMVMSSEQPAFSLEYLPAGVYVVKAGNARIKIAR
;
A
#
# COMPACT_ATOMS: atom_id res chain seq x y z
N MET A 1 36.83 2.03 -43.01
CA MET A 1 35.44 1.93 -42.58
C MET A 1 35.32 0.69 -41.69
N LYS A 2 35.40 0.85 -40.37
CA LYS A 2 35.22 -0.23 -39.40
C LYS A 2 33.80 -0.15 -38.90
N LYS A 3 32.96 -1.17 -39.17
CA LYS A 3 31.62 -1.32 -38.64
C LYS A 3 31.73 -1.76 -37.20
N LEU A 4 31.29 -0.91 -36.27
CA LEU A 4 31.07 -1.22 -34.85
C LEU A 4 29.78 -2.00 -34.76
N LEU A 5 29.83 -3.28 -34.41
CA LEU A 5 28.67 -4.07 -34.03
C LEU A 5 28.35 -3.74 -32.55
N LEU A 6 27.24 -3.08 -32.32
CA LEU A 6 26.70 -2.85 -30.98
C LEU A 6 25.92 -4.12 -30.59
N PHE A 7 26.48 -4.93 -29.68
CA PHE A 7 25.73 -6.00 -29.01
C PHE A 7 24.89 -5.39 -27.93
N ALA A 8 23.58 -5.29 -28.15
CA ALA A 8 22.62 -5.05 -27.08
C ALA A 8 22.51 -6.34 -26.25
N ILE A 9 23.05 -6.33 -25.06
CA ILE A 9 22.82 -7.37 -24.07
C ILE A 9 21.41 -7.09 -23.49
N LEU A 10 20.41 -7.83 -23.98
CA LEU A 10 19.13 -7.96 -23.35
C LEU A 10 19.36 -8.78 -22.05
N SER A 11 19.52 -8.11 -20.91
CA SER A 11 19.39 -8.76 -19.62
C SER A 11 17.92 -9.04 -19.37
N GLY A 12 17.46 -10.18 -19.88
CA GLY A 12 16.18 -10.73 -19.46
C GLY A 12 16.26 -11.08 -17.97
N MET A 13 15.70 -10.26 -17.10
CA MET A 13 15.32 -10.73 -15.78
C MET A 13 14.26 -11.81 -16.01
N ALA A 14 14.66 -13.07 -15.81
CA ALA A 14 13.71 -14.16 -15.70
C ALA A 14 12.88 -13.88 -14.44
N ALA A 15 11.66 -13.37 -14.65
CA ALA A 15 10.66 -13.42 -13.59
C ALA A 15 10.50 -14.92 -13.26
N THR A 16 10.98 -15.33 -12.10
CA THR A 16 10.70 -16.66 -11.57
C THR A 16 9.20 -16.74 -11.43
N ALA A 17 8.54 -17.59 -12.23
CA ALA A 17 7.13 -17.84 -12.09
C ALA A 17 6.89 -18.35 -10.67
N MET A 18 6.19 -17.55 -9.85
CA MET A 18 5.80 -17.95 -8.50
C MET A 18 4.77 -19.07 -8.62
N ALA A 19 5.00 -20.15 -7.86
CA ALA A 19 4.06 -21.28 -7.84
C ALA A 19 2.81 -20.91 -7.01
N ASP A 20 1.70 -21.52 -7.36
CA ASP A 20 0.48 -21.43 -6.54
C ASP A 20 0.77 -21.97 -5.13
N GLY A 21 0.34 -21.22 -4.13
CA GLY A 21 0.54 -21.56 -2.72
C GLY A 21 1.82 -21.00 -2.08
N ASP A 22 2.71 -20.37 -2.83
CA ASP A 22 3.88 -19.69 -2.27
C ASP A 22 3.44 -18.44 -1.46
N ILE A 23 4.11 -18.25 -0.33
CA ILE A 23 3.92 -17.04 0.47
C ILE A 23 4.87 -15.95 -0.06
N ILE A 24 4.29 -14.82 -0.44
CA ILE A 24 5.01 -13.63 -0.86
C ILE A 24 5.05 -12.68 0.32
N THR A 25 6.24 -12.30 0.76
CA THR A 25 6.45 -11.31 1.82
C THR A 25 6.92 -10.00 1.20
N LEU A 26 6.23 -8.89 1.48
CA LEU A 26 6.64 -7.55 1.06
C LEU A 26 8.09 -7.27 1.47
N ASP A 27 8.90 -6.93 0.49
CA ASP A 27 10.30 -6.58 0.66
C ASP A 27 10.63 -5.35 -0.19
N LEU A 28 10.61 -4.18 0.43
CA LEU A 28 10.87 -2.92 -0.26
C LEU A 28 12.32 -2.77 -0.76
N THR A 29 13.24 -3.63 -0.31
CA THR A 29 14.60 -3.69 -0.91
C THR A 29 14.57 -4.26 -2.33
N LYS A 30 13.45 -4.89 -2.73
CA LYS A 30 13.17 -5.44 -4.05
C LYS A 30 12.14 -4.64 -4.82
N ALA A 31 11.85 -3.42 -4.38
CA ALA A 31 10.89 -2.56 -5.05
C ALA A 31 11.31 -2.29 -6.51
N THR A 32 10.33 -2.34 -7.41
CA THR A 32 10.50 -1.92 -8.81
C THR A 32 10.53 -0.40 -8.90
N THR A 33 9.77 0.29 -8.05
CA THR A 33 9.88 1.73 -7.85
C THR A 33 11.27 2.05 -7.28
N GLU A 34 11.96 3.02 -7.88
CA GLU A 34 13.28 3.46 -7.39
C GLU A 34 13.12 4.16 -6.03
N LEU A 35 13.58 3.51 -4.98
CA LEU A 35 13.53 4.02 -3.62
C LEU A 35 14.89 4.64 -3.23
N THR A 36 14.99 5.96 -3.39
CA THR A 36 16.08 6.77 -2.80
C THR A 36 15.53 7.61 -1.67
N PHE A 37 16.33 7.88 -0.65
CA PHE A 37 15.86 8.48 0.59
C PHE A 37 16.56 9.77 0.92
N ASN A 38 15.80 10.72 1.48
CA ASN A 38 16.32 11.98 1.99
C ASN A 38 17.19 11.69 3.24
N ALA A 39 18.42 12.17 3.23
CA ALA A 39 19.39 11.89 4.30
C ALA A 39 18.99 12.47 5.68
N THR A 40 18.12 13.47 5.73
CA THR A 40 17.67 14.13 6.97
C THR A 40 16.41 13.49 7.53
N THR A 41 15.41 13.28 6.67
CA THR A 41 14.08 12.80 7.10
C THR A 41 13.93 11.29 6.97
N GLY A 42 14.71 10.65 6.12
CA GLY A 42 14.53 9.25 5.74
C GLY A 42 13.36 9.02 4.79
N ALA A 43 12.64 10.06 4.38
CA ALA A 43 11.54 9.93 3.45
C ALA A 43 12.02 9.57 2.04
N TRP A 44 11.23 8.80 1.32
CA TRP A 44 11.42 8.58 -0.10
C TRP A 44 11.45 9.91 -0.87
N ASN A 45 12.43 10.09 -1.73
CA ASN A 45 12.60 11.34 -2.50
C ASN A 45 11.43 11.58 -3.49
N GLY A 46 10.69 10.54 -3.86
CA GLY A 46 9.48 10.63 -4.67
C GLY A 46 8.22 11.12 -3.92
N THR A 47 8.27 11.25 -2.58
CA THR A 47 7.08 11.60 -1.77
C THR A 47 6.38 12.90 -2.21
N PHE A 48 7.10 13.85 -2.81
CA PHE A 48 6.52 15.10 -3.33
C PHE A 48 6.70 15.22 -4.84
N ASN A 49 6.78 14.10 -5.54
CA ASN A 49 6.79 14.06 -7.00
C ASN A 49 5.40 13.65 -7.50
N ASP A 50 4.65 14.60 -8.06
CA ASP A 50 3.28 14.40 -8.50
C ASP A 50 3.16 13.39 -9.67
N ASP A 51 4.27 12.99 -10.28
CA ASP A 51 4.33 11.94 -11.30
C ASP A 51 4.43 10.52 -10.69
N GLU A 52 4.73 10.41 -9.39
CA GLU A 52 4.88 9.14 -8.67
C GLU A 52 3.56 8.76 -7.99
N GLU A 53 2.84 7.82 -8.58
CA GLU A 53 1.48 7.45 -8.15
C GLU A 53 1.44 6.18 -7.31
N VAL A 54 2.51 5.40 -7.28
CA VAL A 54 2.56 4.13 -6.57
C VAL A 54 3.96 3.76 -6.11
N ILE A 55 4.01 2.97 -5.04
CA ILE A 55 5.19 2.18 -4.67
C ILE A 55 4.92 0.74 -5.06
N GLU A 56 5.69 0.24 -6.03
CA GLU A 56 5.58 -1.13 -6.52
C GLU A 56 6.71 -2.00 -5.95
N SER A 57 6.33 -3.13 -5.36
CA SER A 57 7.27 -4.16 -4.94
C SER A 57 6.62 -5.54 -5.07
N GLN A 58 7.24 -6.44 -5.80
CA GLN A 58 6.75 -7.80 -6.05
C GLN A 58 5.34 -7.77 -6.67
N CYS A 59 4.32 -8.34 -6.02
CA CYS A 59 2.93 -8.28 -6.48
C CYS A 59 2.14 -7.09 -5.94
N PHE A 60 2.74 -6.23 -5.10
CA PHE A 60 2.05 -5.16 -4.39
C PHE A 60 2.19 -3.82 -5.08
N LEU A 61 1.08 -3.10 -5.21
CA LEU A 61 1.01 -1.71 -5.63
C LEU A 61 0.37 -0.88 -4.52
N PHE A 62 1.16 -0.11 -3.81
CA PHE A 62 0.68 0.82 -2.78
C PHE A 62 0.44 2.19 -3.40
N LEU A 63 -0.79 2.70 -3.31
CA LEU A 63 -1.12 3.99 -3.91
C LEU A 63 -0.47 5.13 -3.13
N HIS A 64 0.12 6.04 -3.88
CA HIS A 64 0.74 7.26 -3.41
C HIS A 64 0.13 8.45 -4.15
N ASN A 65 -0.04 9.56 -3.45
CA ASN A 65 -0.50 10.80 -4.05
C ASN A 65 0.22 11.97 -3.39
N SER A 66 0.46 13.03 -4.13
CA SER A 66 1.02 14.26 -3.61
C SER A 66 0.45 15.49 -4.30
N MET A 67 0.65 16.62 -3.67
CA MET A 67 0.54 17.96 -4.25
C MET A 67 1.80 18.73 -3.89
N SER A 68 2.78 18.71 -4.78
CA SER A 68 4.13 19.26 -4.57
C SER A 68 4.09 20.75 -4.21
N ASP A 69 3.22 21.53 -4.85
CA ASP A 69 3.03 22.97 -4.59
C ASP A 69 2.62 23.27 -3.13
N TYR A 70 1.95 22.31 -2.48
CA TYR A 70 1.48 22.45 -1.09
C TYR A 70 2.33 21.66 -0.11
N GLN A 71 3.36 20.95 -0.57
CA GLN A 71 4.18 20.04 0.25
C GLN A 71 3.32 19.09 1.09
N THR A 72 2.28 18.53 0.48
CA THR A 72 1.38 17.56 1.10
C THR A 72 1.35 16.27 0.29
N TRP A 73 1.05 15.18 0.97
CA TRP A 73 0.90 13.86 0.39
C TRP A 73 -0.14 13.05 1.18
N TRP A 74 -0.66 12.00 0.61
CA TRP A 74 -1.52 11.00 1.25
C TRP A 74 -1.38 9.64 0.56
N GLY A 75 -1.88 8.60 1.18
CA GLY A 75 -1.62 7.24 0.70
C GLY A 75 -0.40 6.65 1.39
N PHE A 76 0.42 5.92 0.65
CA PHE A 76 1.62 5.30 1.15
C PHE A 76 2.88 6.00 0.64
N THR A 77 3.85 6.20 1.51
CA THR A 77 5.23 6.56 1.13
C THR A 77 6.21 5.58 1.76
N ALA A 78 7.43 5.50 1.22
CA ALA A 78 8.48 4.69 1.81
C ALA A 78 9.39 5.54 2.70
N SER A 79 9.95 4.90 3.72
CA SER A 79 10.92 5.52 4.61
C SER A 79 11.99 4.53 5.07
N ASN A 80 13.20 5.01 5.31
CA ASN A 80 14.26 4.30 6.01
C ASN A 80 14.68 5.01 7.32
N SER A 81 13.83 5.90 7.84
CA SER A 81 14.14 6.66 9.05
C SER A 81 14.28 5.74 10.27
N ALA A 82 15.40 5.83 10.98
CA ALA A 82 15.60 5.22 12.29
C ALA A 82 15.36 6.19 13.44
N ASN A 83 14.89 7.38 13.15
CA ASN A 83 14.66 8.41 14.14
C ASN A 83 13.28 8.25 14.78
N ASN A 84 13.21 7.84 16.03
CA ASN A 84 11.98 7.74 16.82
C ASN A 84 11.86 8.83 17.87
N GLY A 85 12.56 9.95 17.66
CA GLY A 85 12.58 11.07 18.60
C GLY A 85 11.30 11.87 18.59
N MET A 86 11.42 13.05 19.19
CA MET A 86 10.26 13.89 19.44
C MET A 86 9.82 14.75 18.25
N ARG A 87 8.68 15.07 18.30
CA ARG A 87 7.56 15.73 17.65
C ARG A 87 7.66 17.21 17.26
N ASP A 88 8.67 17.96 17.68
CA ASP A 88 8.71 19.40 17.45
C ASP A 88 8.90 19.77 15.98
N ASP A 89 9.23 18.78 15.16
CA ASP A 89 9.31 18.87 13.71
C ASP A 89 8.54 17.73 13.06
N TYR A 90 7.23 17.94 12.86
CA TYR A 90 6.38 16.92 12.24
C TYR A 90 6.81 16.60 10.80
N PHE A 91 7.41 17.52 10.09
CA PHE A 91 7.93 17.27 8.74
C PHE A 91 9.00 16.19 8.71
N THR A 92 9.80 16.11 9.78
CA THR A 92 10.78 15.03 9.92
C THR A 92 10.15 13.76 10.47
N TYR A 93 9.35 13.86 11.54
CA TYR A 93 8.89 12.70 12.29
C TYR A 93 7.66 12.01 11.70
N GLN A 94 6.97 12.62 10.74
CA GLN A 94 5.91 11.96 10.00
C GLN A 94 6.40 10.73 9.19
N TYR A 95 7.71 10.58 8.96
CA TYR A 95 8.30 9.47 8.22
C TYR A 95 8.95 8.41 9.12
N SER A 96 8.92 8.58 10.42
CA SER A 96 9.62 7.71 11.37
C SER A 96 8.66 6.75 12.08
N ASN A 97 9.19 5.66 12.62
CA ASN A 97 8.46 4.71 13.44
C ASN A 97 9.11 4.50 14.81
N MET A 98 8.35 3.97 15.74
CA MET A 98 8.83 3.76 17.11
C MET A 98 9.83 2.60 17.25
N ALA A 99 9.96 1.73 16.24
CA ALA A 99 10.91 0.61 16.21
C ALA A 99 12.27 0.94 15.59
N LYS A 100 12.46 2.18 15.06
CA LYS A 100 13.72 2.69 14.50
C LYS A 100 14.18 1.99 13.23
N GLY A 101 13.30 1.74 12.30
CA GLY A 101 13.61 1.18 10.99
C GLY A 101 12.70 0.05 10.57
N GLY A 102 12.97 -0.52 9.41
CA GLY A 102 12.21 -1.63 8.84
C GLY A 102 12.67 -2.98 9.38
N ILE A 103 11.82 -3.98 9.21
CA ILE A 103 12.03 -5.35 9.68
C ILE A 103 13.02 -6.07 8.76
N MET A 104 14.00 -6.73 9.36
CA MET A 104 14.98 -7.56 8.67
C MET A 104 14.37 -8.90 8.27
N LEU A 105 14.73 -9.38 7.08
CA LEU A 105 14.45 -10.74 6.64
C LEU A 105 15.73 -11.58 6.72
N LYS A 106 15.57 -12.86 6.97
CA LYS A 106 16.62 -13.87 6.79
C LYS A 106 16.80 -14.18 5.30
N GLU A 107 17.83 -14.95 4.97
CA GLU A 107 18.12 -15.40 3.61
C GLU A 107 16.96 -16.22 2.99
N ASP A 108 16.20 -16.93 3.82
CA ASP A 108 15.04 -17.71 3.40
C ASP A 108 13.75 -16.88 3.20
N GLY A 109 13.83 -15.56 3.38
CA GLY A 109 12.72 -14.63 3.24
C GLY A 109 11.79 -14.56 4.46
N THR A 110 12.08 -15.28 5.53
CA THR A 110 11.32 -15.18 6.79
C THR A 110 11.78 -14.01 7.63
N VAL A 111 10.91 -13.50 8.50
CA VAL A 111 11.24 -12.41 9.42
C VAL A 111 12.33 -12.84 10.40
N ASP A 112 13.38 -12.02 10.53
CA ASP A 112 14.43 -12.24 11.53
C ASP A 112 13.96 -11.75 12.90
N LEU A 113 13.81 -12.69 13.83
CA LEU A 113 13.35 -12.43 15.19
C LEU A 113 14.54 -12.44 16.17
N ASP A 114 14.43 -11.65 17.23
CA ASP A 114 15.35 -11.68 18.36
C ASP A 114 15.03 -12.87 19.29
N GLU A 115 15.77 -12.97 20.38
CA GLU A 115 15.61 -14.04 21.39
C GLU A 115 14.28 -13.98 22.15
N HIS A 116 13.55 -12.88 22.06
CA HIS A 116 12.23 -12.67 22.68
C HIS A 116 11.09 -12.80 21.68
N GLY A 117 11.40 -13.11 20.40
CA GLY A 117 10.42 -13.25 19.33
C GLY A 117 9.97 -11.92 18.72
N ALA A 118 10.62 -10.81 19.03
CA ALA A 118 10.36 -9.53 18.39
C ALA A 118 11.15 -9.38 17.08
N PRO A 119 10.59 -8.71 16.04
CA PRO A 119 11.30 -8.46 14.80
C PRO A 119 12.57 -7.61 15.02
N LYS A 120 13.68 -8.06 14.46
CA LYS A 120 14.88 -7.23 14.36
C LYS A 120 14.70 -6.17 13.30
N CYS A 121 15.17 -4.96 13.59
CA CYS A 121 14.99 -3.79 12.73
C CYS A 121 16.34 -3.18 12.35
N SER A 122 16.38 -2.54 11.18
CA SER A 122 17.53 -1.78 10.71
C SER A 122 17.08 -0.52 9.97
N ALA A 123 17.86 0.56 10.12
CA ALA A 123 17.74 1.77 9.31
C ALA A 123 18.01 1.54 7.81
N ASP A 124 18.74 0.45 7.46
CA ASP A 124 19.03 0.12 6.08
C ASP A 124 17.86 -0.60 5.40
N VAL A 125 16.85 -0.97 6.16
CA VAL A 125 15.65 -1.65 5.64
C VAL A 125 14.50 -0.66 5.56
N PRO A 126 13.99 -0.37 4.35
CA PRO A 126 12.85 0.52 4.19
C PRO A 126 11.55 -0.14 4.64
N TYR A 127 10.60 0.69 5.04
CA TYR A 127 9.24 0.36 5.43
C TYR A 127 8.26 1.36 4.84
N LEU A 128 6.97 1.04 4.84
CA LEU A 128 5.92 1.96 4.41
C LEU A 128 5.44 2.83 5.57
N VAL A 129 5.21 4.09 5.27
CA VAL A 129 4.45 5.02 6.09
C VAL A 129 3.15 5.31 5.37
N ALA A 130 2.04 5.19 6.08
CA ALA A 130 0.71 5.47 5.59
C ALA A 130 0.16 6.74 6.23
N TYR A 131 -0.41 7.60 5.41
CA TYR A 131 -1.17 8.76 5.86
C TYR A 131 -2.60 8.64 5.36
N TYR A 132 -3.53 8.43 6.30
CA TYR A 132 -4.95 8.38 6.02
C TYR A 132 -5.53 9.79 6.04
N SER A 133 -6.13 10.22 4.92
CA SER A 133 -6.81 11.50 4.82
C SER A 133 -8.22 11.30 4.24
N PRO A 134 -9.27 11.25 5.06
CA PRO A 134 -10.64 10.99 4.59
C PRO A 134 -11.17 12.08 3.65
N PHE A 135 -10.51 13.25 3.61
CA PHE A 135 -10.87 14.35 2.71
C PHE A 135 -10.39 14.13 1.27
N MET A 136 -9.46 13.19 1.06
CA MET A 136 -8.77 12.97 -0.22
C MET A 136 -9.37 11.81 -1.04
N GLY A 137 -10.58 11.37 -0.71
CA GLY A 137 -11.30 10.33 -1.45
C GLY A 137 -11.89 9.25 -0.56
N LEU A 138 -12.63 8.32 -1.19
CA LEU A 138 -13.31 7.24 -0.47
C LEU A 138 -12.34 6.21 0.12
N ARG A 139 -11.19 5.98 -0.57
CA ARG A 139 -10.16 5.01 -0.18
C ARG A 139 -8.77 5.62 -0.36
N PRO A 140 -8.37 6.56 0.50
CA PRO A 140 -7.08 7.25 0.36
C PRO A 140 -5.86 6.36 0.63
N LEU A 141 -6.05 5.22 1.31
CA LEU A 141 -5.02 4.21 1.56
C LEU A 141 -5.42 2.90 0.89
N ASP A 142 -5.00 2.71 -0.34
CA ASP A 142 -5.35 1.56 -1.15
C ASP A 142 -4.09 0.78 -1.57
N MET A 143 -4.18 -0.55 -1.55
CA MET A 143 -3.18 -1.47 -2.05
C MET A 143 -3.85 -2.47 -2.99
N ILE A 144 -3.40 -2.51 -4.21
CA ILE A 144 -3.88 -3.44 -5.23
C ILE A 144 -2.75 -4.38 -5.67
N PHE A 145 -3.12 -5.53 -6.22
CA PHE A 145 -2.13 -6.44 -6.80
C PHE A 145 -1.86 -6.06 -8.26
N ASN A 146 -0.60 -6.19 -8.69
CA ASN A 146 -0.15 -5.82 -10.04
C ASN A 146 -0.42 -6.91 -11.11
N ASP A 147 -1.05 -8.00 -10.72
CA ASP A 147 -1.37 -9.12 -11.57
C ASP A 147 -2.87 -9.51 -11.51
N VAL A 148 -3.22 -10.61 -12.15
CA VAL A 148 -4.62 -11.08 -12.30
C VAL A 148 -5.06 -12.08 -11.22
N TYR A 149 -4.16 -12.41 -10.29
CA TYR A 149 -4.44 -13.42 -9.28
C TYR A 149 -5.15 -12.82 -8.07
N ASN A 150 -5.89 -13.66 -7.37
CA ASN A 150 -6.38 -13.34 -6.04
C ASN A 150 -5.37 -13.85 -5.01
N TYR A 151 -5.43 -13.30 -3.83
CA TYR A 151 -4.50 -13.61 -2.75
C TYR A 151 -5.23 -13.86 -1.43
N GLU A 152 -4.68 -14.74 -0.60
CA GLU A 152 -5.07 -14.91 0.80
C GLU A 152 -4.05 -14.16 1.66
N PRO A 153 -4.39 -12.98 2.23
CA PRO A 153 -3.52 -12.31 3.18
C PRO A 153 -3.27 -13.19 4.39
N GLN A 154 -2.00 -13.35 4.77
CA GLN A 154 -1.60 -14.15 5.92
C GLN A 154 -1.38 -13.26 7.14
N GLY A 155 -0.77 -12.11 6.94
CA GLY A 155 -0.52 -11.14 7.99
C GLY A 155 0.36 -9.99 7.55
N CYS A 156 0.52 -9.03 8.42
CA CYS A 156 1.44 -7.91 8.23
C CYS A 156 1.98 -7.45 9.60
N TYR A 157 2.97 -6.59 9.55
CA TYR A 157 3.43 -5.89 10.75
C TYR A 157 3.05 -4.44 10.69
N VAL A 158 2.51 -3.92 11.79
CA VAL A 158 2.12 -2.51 11.94
C VAL A 158 2.83 -1.87 13.13
N ASN A 159 3.08 -0.58 13.03
CA ASN A 159 3.68 0.20 14.10
C ASN A 159 3.07 1.61 14.11
N LEU A 160 3.11 2.27 15.27
CA LEU A 160 2.82 3.69 15.32
C LEU A 160 3.94 4.50 14.65
N ASN A 161 3.53 5.45 13.86
CA ASN A 161 4.38 6.56 13.46
C ASN A 161 4.81 7.36 14.71
N SER A 162 6.04 7.86 14.76
CA SER A 162 6.53 8.52 15.97
C SER A 162 5.84 9.86 16.24
N TRP A 163 5.44 10.60 15.22
CA TRP A 163 4.64 11.81 15.42
C TRP A 163 3.28 11.49 16.05
N THR A 164 2.53 10.52 15.51
CA THR A 164 1.26 10.06 16.08
C THR A 164 1.43 9.54 17.50
N TYR A 165 2.50 8.75 17.75
CA TYR A 165 2.80 8.22 19.08
C TYR A 165 2.91 9.34 20.14
N TYR A 166 3.76 10.34 19.89
CA TYR A 166 3.96 11.43 20.84
C TYR A 166 2.76 12.37 20.91
N THR A 167 2.02 12.55 19.82
CA THR A 167 0.78 13.34 19.83
C THR A 167 -0.26 12.69 20.73
N ILE A 168 -0.44 11.37 20.66
CA ILE A 168 -1.34 10.64 21.56
C ILE A 168 -0.88 10.77 23.02
N GLN A 169 0.43 10.68 23.26
CA GLN A 169 0.99 10.75 24.62
C GLN A 169 0.86 12.12 25.25
N ASP A 170 1.17 13.19 24.53
CA ASP A 170 1.42 14.51 25.10
C ASP A 170 0.51 15.63 24.52
N GLY A 171 -0.22 15.34 23.45
CA GLY A 171 -0.94 16.34 22.66
C GLY A 171 -0.02 17.16 21.74
N SER A 172 -0.54 17.65 20.64
CA SER A 172 0.17 18.55 19.72
C SER A 172 -0.82 19.27 18.80
N GLY A 173 -0.65 20.57 18.62
CA GLY A 173 -1.56 21.37 17.78
C GLY A 173 -3.03 21.26 18.22
N PRO A 174 -3.95 20.81 17.34
CA PRO A 174 -5.35 20.63 17.68
C PRO A 174 -5.60 19.36 18.51
N SER A 175 -4.68 18.41 18.53
CA SER A 175 -4.81 17.13 19.25
C SER A 175 -4.53 17.32 20.73
N ARG A 176 -5.34 16.72 21.55
CA ARG A 176 -5.07 16.59 22.98
C ARG A 176 -4.34 15.28 23.30
N ALA A 177 -3.64 15.24 24.41
CA ALA A 177 -3.19 13.98 24.98
C ALA A 177 -4.40 13.07 25.27
N PHE A 178 -4.24 11.75 25.08
CA PHE A 178 -5.28 10.80 25.40
C PHE A 178 -5.59 10.76 26.88
N THR A 179 -6.86 10.55 27.17
CA THR A 179 -7.43 10.39 28.51
C THR A 179 -8.22 9.10 28.57
N ASN A 180 -8.74 8.75 29.76
CA ASN A 180 -9.46 7.50 29.97
C ASN A 180 -10.65 7.34 29.02
N GLY A 181 -10.70 6.23 28.32
CA GLY A 181 -11.69 5.91 27.29
C GLY A 181 -11.25 6.25 25.85
N ASP A 182 -10.09 6.88 25.66
CA ASP A 182 -9.59 7.19 24.33
C ASP A 182 -8.98 5.98 23.62
N ASN A 183 -9.18 5.95 22.31
CA ASN A 183 -8.73 4.88 21.43
C ASN A 183 -8.25 5.42 20.06
N PHE A 184 -7.22 4.78 19.51
CA PHE A 184 -6.73 4.98 18.17
C PHE A 184 -6.59 3.62 17.48
N SER A 185 -7.32 3.40 16.40
CA SER A 185 -7.39 2.12 15.72
C SER A 185 -7.15 2.24 14.22
N LEU A 186 -6.62 1.15 13.68
CA LEU A 186 -6.47 0.87 12.27
C LEU A 186 -7.43 -0.24 11.90
N THR A 187 -8.21 -0.07 10.84
CA THR A 187 -9.01 -1.13 10.23
C THR A 187 -8.41 -1.49 8.87
N ILE A 188 -8.12 -2.77 8.68
CA ILE A 188 -7.63 -3.36 7.44
C ILE A 188 -8.82 -4.04 6.77
N HIS A 189 -9.15 -3.60 5.56
CA HIS A 189 -10.27 -4.09 4.77
C HIS A 189 -9.75 -4.98 3.66
N GLY A 190 -10.33 -6.14 3.47
CA GLY A 190 -10.09 -7.02 2.35
C GLY A 190 -11.32 -7.09 1.45
N VAL A 191 -11.13 -6.80 0.17
CA VAL A 191 -12.19 -6.89 -0.84
C VAL A 191 -12.01 -8.18 -1.62
N GLY A 192 -12.98 -9.06 -1.53
CA GLY A 192 -12.99 -10.34 -2.23
C GLY A 192 -13.32 -10.20 -3.72
N PRO A 193 -13.10 -11.27 -4.51
CA PRO A 193 -13.40 -11.28 -5.95
C PRO A 193 -14.90 -11.10 -6.26
N ASP A 194 -15.77 -11.36 -5.30
CA ASP A 194 -17.23 -11.18 -5.35
C ASP A 194 -17.69 -9.81 -4.80
N GLU A 195 -16.75 -8.90 -4.56
CA GLU A 195 -16.98 -7.59 -3.94
C GLU A 195 -17.42 -7.65 -2.47
N THR A 196 -17.40 -8.81 -1.84
CA THR A 196 -17.60 -8.88 -0.38
C THR A 196 -16.41 -8.29 0.36
N GLU A 197 -16.71 -7.57 1.42
CA GLU A 197 -15.71 -6.93 2.27
C GLU A 197 -15.66 -7.61 3.63
N LYS A 198 -14.44 -7.87 4.11
CA LYS A 198 -14.15 -8.30 5.46
C LYS A 198 -13.10 -7.40 6.08
N THR A 199 -13.09 -7.32 7.40
CA THR A 199 -12.21 -6.39 8.11
C THR A 199 -11.47 -7.06 9.26
N VAL A 200 -10.27 -6.54 9.55
CA VAL A 200 -9.50 -6.82 10.76
C VAL A 200 -9.18 -5.49 11.42
N GLU A 201 -9.58 -5.30 12.66
CA GLU A 201 -9.31 -4.09 13.44
C GLU A 201 -8.14 -4.29 14.40
N VAL A 202 -7.29 -3.27 14.50
CA VAL A 202 -6.10 -3.24 15.34
C VAL A 202 -6.08 -1.95 16.16
N THR A 203 -6.16 -2.07 17.49
CA THR A 203 -5.90 -0.94 18.38
C THR A 203 -4.41 -0.65 18.43
N LEU A 204 -3.99 0.53 17.99
CA LEU A 204 -2.61 1.01 18.03
C LEU A 204 -2.30 1.83 19.29
N GLY A 205 -3.31 2.47 19.86
CA GLY A 205 -3.20 3.23 21.09
C GLY A 205 -4.52 3.27 21.86
N LYS A 206 -4.47 3.16 23.18
CA LYS A 206 -5.64 3.34 24.04
C LYS A 206 -5.25 3.85 25.42
N TYR A 207 -6.15 4.59 26.03
CA TYR A 207 -6.06 4.98 27.44
C TYR A 207 -7.22 4.33 28.19
N ASP A 208 -6.92 3.42 29.09
CA ASP A 208 -7.92 2.65 29.82
C ASP A 208 -7.48 2.45 31.28
N ASN A 209 -8.44 2.62 32.21
CA ASN A 209 -8.23 2.45 33.66
C ASN A 209 -7.01 3.22 34.24
N GLY A 210 -6.70 4.38 33.67
CA GLY A 210 -5.57 5.20 34.12
C GLY A 210 -4.24 4.89 33.43
N ASP A 211 -4.20 3.90 32.54
CA ASP A 211 -3.01 3.46 31.82
C ASP A 211 -3.08 3.77 30.32
N LEU A 212 -2.04 4.44 29.81
CA LEU A 212 -1.85 4.65 28.38
C LEU A 212 -1.03 3.50 27.80
N THR A 213 -1.64 2.74 26.90
CA THR A 213 -0.98 1.68 26.13
C THR A 213 -0.81 2.11 24.70
N LEU A 214 0.44 2.18 24.20
CA LEU A 214 0.77 2.55 22.82
C LEU A 214 1.61 1.45 22.18
N ASN A 215 1.34 1.20 20.89
CA ASN A 215 2.15 0.27 20.11
C ASN A 215 3.53 0.89 19.81
N ARG A 216 4.58 0.35 20.42
CA ARG A 216 5.96 0.87 20.35
C ARG A 216 6.90 0.12 19.44
N GLY A 217 6.51 -1.07 19.02
CA GLY A 217 7.29 -1.95 18.16
C GLY A 217 6.47 -2.47 17.01
N TRP A 218 7.09 -3.20 16.12
CA TRP A 218 6.38 -3.91 15.07
C TRP A 218 5.51 -5.00 15.68
N ARG A 219 4.20 -4.88 15.48
CA ARG A 219 3.20 -5.83 15.94
C ARG A 219 2.67 -6.61 14.76
N TYR A 220 2.73 -7.93 14.86
CA TYR A 220 2.10 -8.82 13.88
C TYR A 220 0.57 -8.75 13.98
N VAL A 221 -0.08 -8.69 12.84
CA VAL A 221 -1.54 -8.72 12.67
C VAL A 221 -1.87 -9.89 11.76
N ASP A 222 -2.65 -10.83 12.27
CA ASP A 222 -3.19 -11.94 11.49
C ASP A 222 -4.27 -11.42 10.54
N LEU A 223 -4.10 -11.61 9.23
CA LEU A 223 -5.03 -11.20 8.19
C LEU A 223 -5.78 -12.38 7.56
N THR A 224 -5.56 -13.60 8.03
CA THR A 224 -6.27 -14.80 7.52
C THR A 224 -7.80 -14.70 7.59
N PRO A 225 -8.42 -13.94 8.55
CA PRO A 225 -9.88 -13.76 8.56
C PRO A 225 -10.45 -13.01 7.33
N LEU A 226 -9.60 -12.27 6.59
CA LEU A 226 -10.02 -11.59 5.36
C LEU A 226 -10.38 -12.60 4.26
N GLY A 227 -9.73 -13.78 4.25
CA GLY A 227 -9.90 -14.79 3.21
C GLY A 227 -9.31 -14.35 1.89
N GLU A 228 -9.88 -14.81 0.79
CA GLU A 228 -9.44 -14.46 -0.56
C GLU A 228 -9.81 -13.02 -0.91
N VAL A 229 -8.82 -12.25 -1.38
CA VAL A 229 -8.97 -10.83 -1.75
C VAL A 229 -8.29 -10.52 -3.08
N ASN A 230 -8.74 -9.47 -3.74
CA ASN A 230 -8.09 -8.83 -4.89
C ASN A 230 -7.62 -7.39 -4.59
N GLU A 231 -7.89 -6.90 -3.39
CA GLU A 231 -7.56 -5.55 -2.94
C GLU A 231 -7.52 -5.52 -1.42
N LEU A 232 -6.62 -4.73 -0.85
CA LEU A 232 -6.66 -4.29 0.54
C LEU A 232 -6.74 -2.77 0.59
N TYR A 233 -7.52 -2.24 1.52
CA TYR A 233 -7.46 -0.83 1.85
C TYR A 233 -7.50 -0.61 3.36
N PHE A 234 -7.16 0.59 3.80
CA PHE A 234 -6.94 0.87 5.21
C PHE A 234 -7.69 2.12 5.62
N THR A 235 -8.27 2.08 6.81
CA THR A 235 -8.90 3.26 7.41
C THR A 235 -8.44 3.41 8.85
N MET A 236 -8.41 4.65 9.33
CA MET A 236 -8.01 4.96 10.69
C MET A 236 -9.13 5.68 11.42
N LYS A 237 -9.12 5.56 12.75
CA LYS A 237 -10.10 6.22 13.61
C LYS A 237 -9.49 6.55 14.94
N THR A 238 -9.77 7.77 15.42
CA THR A 238 -9.47 8.21 16.78
C THR A 238 -10.73 8.67 17.50
N THR A 239 -10.70 8.61 18.83
CA THR A 239 -11.71 9.27 19.68
C THR A 239 -11.43 10.75 19.91
N ASP A 240 -10.19 11.21 19.63
CA ASP A 240 -9.84 12.62 19.64
C ASP A 240 -10.19 13.26 18.30
N ALA A 241 -11.47 13.58 18.12
CA ALA A 241 -12.04 14.17 16.93
C ALA A 241 -12.77 15.48 17.25
N GLY A 242 -12.82 16.37 16.26
CA GLY A 242 -13.45 17.68 16.35
C GLY A 242 -14.44 17.95 15.21
N ALA A 243 -14.80 19.22 15.04
CA ALA A 243 -15.73 19.64 14.00
C ALA A 243 -15.22 19.40 12.56
N TYR A 244 -13.92 19.21 12.41
CA TYR A 244 -13.24 19.01 11.12
C TYR A 244 -12.68 17.59 10.94
N GLY A 245 -13.15 16.62 11.71
CA GLY A 245 -12.67 15.23 11.67
C GLY A 245 -11.67 14.93 12.80
N ASP A 246 -10.80 13.98 12.54
CA ASP A 246 -9.81 13.50 13.49
C ASP A 246 -8.77 14.57 13.80
N ASN A 247 -8.46 14.78 15.09
CA ASN A 247 -7.41 15.72 15.52
C ASN A 247 -6.05 15.01 15.65
N THR A 248 -6.09 13.75 16.08
CA THR A 248 -4.86 12.92 16.14
C THR A 248 -4.35 12.68 14.72
N PRO A 249 -3.05 12.85 14.45
CA PRO A 249 -2.50 12.56 13.13
C PRO A 249 -2.71 11.11 12.72
N ASP A 250 -3.38 10.87 11.60
CA ASP A 250 -3.78 9.56 11.11
C ASP A 250 -2.64 8.90 10.31
N TYR A 251 -1.53 8.59 11.02
CA TYR A 251 -0.37 7.90 10.45
C TYR A 251 -0.13 6.57 11.14
N PHE A 252 0.23 5.58 10.35
CA PHE A 252 0.80 4.33 10.83
C PHE A 252 1.93 3.86 9.91
N CYS A 253 2.68 2.85 10.35
CA CYS A 253 3.71 2.23 9.55
C CYS A 253 3.35 0.77 9.28
N LEU A 254 3.65 0.30 8.06
CA LEU A 254 3.38 -1.06 7.58
C LEU A 254 4.66 -1.68 7.05
N ASP A 255 4.90 -2.94 7.41
CA ASP A 255 6.00 -3.71 6.86
C ASP A 255 5.64 -5.19 6.75
N LYS A 256 6.36 -5.91 5.88
CA LYS A 256 6.28 -7.37 5.70
C LYS A 256 4.85 -7.88 5.59
N LEU A 257 4.02 -7.21 4.76
CA LEU A 257 2.74 -7.78 4.34
C LEU A 257 3.00 -9.13 3.66
N GLN A 258 2.30 -10.16 4.12
CA GLN A 258 2.41 -11.51 3.63
C GLN A 258 1.11 -11.94 2.98
N VAL A 259 1.20 -12.45 1.77
CA VAL A 259 0.06 -12.98 1.02
C VAL A 259 0.42 -14.32 0.42
N LYS A 260 -0.55 -15.19 0.31
CA LYS A 260 -0.45 -16.46 -0.38
C LYS A 260 -1.25 -16.37 -1.66
N ARG A 261 -0.63 -16.67 -2.79
CA ARG A 261 -1.33 -16.68 -4.07
C ARG A 261 -2.34 -17.81 -4.10
N VAL A 262 -3.57 -17.50 -4.47
CA VAL A 262 -4.62 -18.50 -4.64
C VAL A 262 -4.43 -19.20 -5.98
N ALA A 263 -4.38 -20.53 -5.94
CA ALA A 263 -4.35 -21.34 -7.15
C ALA A 263 -5.60 -21.03 -7.98
N SER A 264 -5.42 -20.69 -9.25
CA SER A 264 -6.54 -20.70 -10.19
C SER A 264 -7.01 -22.14 -10.31
N ASP A 265 -8.19 -22.46 -9.78
CA ASP A 265 -8.77 -23.81 -9.93
C ASP A 265 -9.08 -24.06 -11.42
N PRO A 266 -8.33 -24.91 -12.12
CA PRO A 266 -8.59 -25.18 -13.53
C PRO A 266 -9.89 -25.97 -13.73
N THR A 267 -10.56 -26.40 -12.66
CA THR A 267 -11.82 -27.14 -12.70
C THR A 267 -13.02 -26.35 -12.20
N ALA A 268 -12.81 -25.16 -11.64
CA ALA A 268 -13.91 -24.26 -11.31
C ALA A 268 -14.53 -23.76 -12.61
N VAL A 269 -15.54 -24.48 -13.08
CA VAL A 269 -16.50 -24.02 -14.09
C VAL A 269 -17.41 -22.95 -13.46
N ASN A 270 -16.81 -21.99 -12.80
CA ASN A 270 -17.38 -20.67 -12.63
C ASN A 270 -16.92 -19.87 -13.85
N GLY A 271 -17.42 -20.36 -15.00
CA GLY A 271 -17.28 -19.63 -16.24
C GLY A 271 -17.62 -18.19 -15.99
N ILE A 272 -16.68 -17.37 -16.34
CA ILE A 272 -16.76 -15.96 -16.76
C ILE A 272 -15.68 -15.10 -16.08
N ALA A 273 -15.25 -15.31 -14.81
CA ALA A 273 -14.37 -14.36 -14.16
C ALA A 273 -12.85 -14.51 -14.51
N ALA A 274 -12.32 -15.73 -14.69
CA ALA A 274 -10.90 -15.93 -15.05
C ALA A 274 -10.62 -15.62 -16.53
N ASP A 275 -11.56 -15.98 -17.40
CA ASP A 275 -11.48 -15.70 -18.85
C ASP A 275 -11.59 -14.20 -19.17
N SER A 276 -12.18 -13.43 -18.27
CA SER A 276 -12.45 -12.02 -18.47
C SER A 276 -11.26 -11.11 -18.17
N ARG A 277 -10.37 -11.49 -17.24
CA ARG A 277 -9.19 -10.69 -16.88
C ARG A 277 -8.05 -10.83 -17.89
N GLU A 278 -7.93 -11.99 -18.54
CA GLU A 278 -6.94 -12.20 -19.61
C GLU A 278 -7.19 -11.34 -20.85
N ASN A 279 -8.39 -10.79 -20.98
CA ASN A 279 -8.78 -9.99 -22.13
C ASN A 279 -8.49 -8.49 -22.02
N ILE A 280 -8.09 -8.01 -20.83
CA ILE A 280 -7.70 -6.61 -20.61
C ILE A 280 -6.29 -6.59 -20.03
N ARG A 281 -5.38 -5.85 -20.68
CA ARG A 281 -4.02 -5.62 -20.22
C ARG A 281 -3.75 -4.13 -20.15
N TYR A 282 -3.10 -3.70 -19.09
CA TYR A 282 -2.60 -2.34 -18.93
C TYR A 282 -1.08 -2.33 -18.90
N ASP A 283 -0.49 -1.59 -19.83
CA ASP A 283 0.94 -1.30 -19.84
C ASP A 283 1.14 0.07 -19.20
N ARG A 284 1.71 0.08 -18.02
CA ARG A 284 1.93 1.27 -17.21
C ARG A 284 2.95 2.22 -17.81
N ALA A 285 4.02 1.69 -18.43
CA ALA A 285 5.09 2.52 -19.04
C ALA A 285 4.57 3.34 -20.22
N THR A 286 3.66 2.76 -21.01
CA THR A 286 3.05 3.40 -22.17
C THR A 286 1.66 3.98 -21.89
N LYS A 287 1.10 3.75 -20.68
CA LYS A 287 -0.27 4.09 -20.28
C LYS A 287 -1.34 3.50 -21.24
N MET A 288 -1.01 2.41 -21.91
CA MET A 288 -1.87 1.75 -22.90
C MET A 288 -2.69 0.63 -22.27
N VAL A 289 -3.99 0.64 -22.54
CA VAL A 289 -4.89 -0.49 -22.31
C VAL A 289 -5.04 -1.26 -23.60
N SER A 290 -4.90 -2.59 -23.54
CA SER A 290 -5.21 -3.51 -24.64
C SER A 290 -6.36 -4.41 -24.23
N VAL A 291 -7.36 -4.54 -25.11
CA VAL A 291 -8.58 -5.34 -24.90
C VAL A 291 -8.69 -6.37 -26.02
N GLN A 292 -8.98 -7.62 -25.66
CA GLN A 292 -9.20 -8.70 -26.61
C GLN A 292 -10.62 -9.25 -26.44
N GLY A 293 -11.33 -9.47 -27.55
CA GLY A 293 -12.63 -10.14 -27.54
C GLY A 293 -13.82 -9.29 -27.06
N ALA A 294 -13.66 -7.98 -26.94
CA ALA A 294 -14.77 -7.05 -26.69
C ALA A 294 -14.72 -5.88 -27.67
N ASP A 295 -15.87 -5.49 -28.16
CA ASP A 295 -16.03 -4.40 -29.13
C ASP A 295 -16.08 -3.01 -28.47
N PHE A 296 -16.14 -2.96 -27.14
CA PHE A 296 -16.27 -1.74 -26.36
C PHE A 296 -15.59 -1.89 -24.98
N ALA A 297 -14.85 -0.87 -24.59
CA ALA A 297 -14.30 -0.75 -23.26
C ALA A 297 -14.71 0.59 -22.62
N ALA A 298 -15.02 0.58 -21.34
CA ALA A 298 -15.31 1.76 -20.54
C ALA A 298 -14.35 1.86 -19.35
N VAL A 299 -13.94 3.07 -19.03
CA VAL A 299 -13.08 3.40 -17.89
C VAL A 299 -13.89 4.19 -16.87
N TYR A 300 -13.86 3.77 -15.63
CA TYR A 300 -14.60 4.38 -14.54
C TYR A 300 -13.63 4.89 -13.48
N ASP A 301 -13.95 6.02 -12.86
CA ASP A 301 -13.28 6.49 -11.64
C ASP A 301 -13.75 5.70 -10.41
N THR A 302 -13.13 5.97 -9.25
CA THR A 302 -13.47 5.33 -7.97
C THR A 302 -14.87 5.68 -7.46
N ALA A 303 -15.50 6.73 -7.98
CA ALA A 303 -16.89 7.10 -7.69
C ALA A 303 -17.90 6.38 -8.60
N GLY A 304 -17.42 5.56 -9.56
CA GLY A 304 -18.25 4.84 -10.52
C GLY A 304 -18.68 5.67 -11.72
N ASN A 305 -18.14 6.87 -11.92
CA ASN A 305 -18.45 7.68 -13.10
C ASN A 305 -17.62 7.19 -14.29
N MET A 306 -18.26 7.03 -15.45
CA MET A 306 -17.54 6.73 -16.67
C MET A 306 -16.76 7.96 -17.14
N VAL A 307 -15.42 7.87 -17.11
CA VAL A 307 -14.52 8.97 -17.48
C VAL A 307 -13.97 8.84 -18.90
N MET A 308 -14.02 7.63 -19.48
CA MET A 308 -13.56 7.37 -20.82
C MET A 308 -14.23 6.12 -21.39
N SER A 309 -14.33 6.02 -22.72
CA SER A 309 -14.71 4.81 -23.44
C SER A 309 -13.96 4.68 -24.75
N SER A 310 -13.79 3.45 -25.24
CA SER A 310 -13.12 3.14 -26.50
C SER A 310 -13.75 1.93 -27.19
N GLU A 311 -13.86 1.99 -28.51
CA GLU A 311 -14.19 0.87 -29.39
C GLU A 311 -12.94 0.28 -30.05
N GLN A 312 -11.75 0.81 -29.72
CA GLN A 312 -10.49 0.33 -30.25
C GLN A 312 -9.94 -0.79 -29.37
N PRO A 313 -9.26 -1.80 -29.95
CA PRO A 313 -8.66 -2.90 -29.19
C PRO A 313 -7.48 -2.46 -28.33
N ALA A 314 -6.98 -1.24 -28.53
CA ALA A 314 -5.96 -0.62 -27.68
C ALA A 314 -6.17 0.90 -27.63
N PHE A 315 -6.08 1.49 -26.44
CA PHE A 315 -6.27 2.92 -26.23
C PHE A 315 -5.41 3.42 -25.07
N SER A 316 -5.09 4.72 -25.09
CA SER A 316 -4.24 5.34 -24.09
C SER A 316 -5.06 6.01 -22.98
N LEU A 317 -4.58 5.88 -21.75
CA LEU A 317 -5.10 6.60 -20.59
C LEU A 317 -4.29 7.85 -20.25
N GLU A 318 -3.35 8.25 -21.12
CA GLU A 318 -2.43 9.37 -20.89
C GLU A 318 -3.14 10.70 -20.55
N TYR A 319 -4.37 10.87 -21.01
CA TYR A 319 -5.14 12.10 -20.81
C TYR A 319 -6.02 12.10 -19.54
N LEU A 320 -6.08 10.98 -18.81
CA LEU A 320 -6.78 10.94 -17.53
C LEU A 320 -5.85 11.49 -16.44
N PRO A 321 -6.36 12.12 -15.40
CA PRO A 321 -5.58 12.47 -14.21
C PRO A 321 -4.95 11.24 -13.54
N ALA A 322 -3.90 11.44 -12.75
CA ALA A 322 -3.38 10.42 -11.86
C ALA A 322 -4.48 9.89 -10.93
N GLY A 323 -4.54 8.57 -10.74
CA GLY A 323 -5.59 7.98 -9.92
C GLY A 323 -5.88 6.52 -10.21
N VAL A 324 -6.84 5.99 -9.49
CA VAL A 324 -7.32 4.61 -9.65
C VAL A 324 -8.54 4.58 -10.57
N TYR A 325 -8.52 3.65 -11.51
CA TYR A 325 -9.58 3.46 -12.48
C TYR A 325 -9.96 1.99 -12.61
N VAL A 326 -11.21 1.74 -12.97
CA VAL A 326 -11.70 0.43 -13.36
C VAL A 326 -11.92 0.43 -14.86
N VAL A 327 -11.21 -0.42 -15.59
CA VAL A 327 -11.46 -0.67 -17.00
C VAL A 327 -12.39 -1.87 -17.14
N LYS A 328 -13.51 -1.70 -17.82
CA LYS A 328 -14.49 -2.74 -18.11
C LYS A 328 -14.60 -2.96 -19.61
N ALA A 329 -14.53 -4.21 -20.06
CA ALA A 329 -14.71 -4.59 -21.46
C ALA A 329 -15.48 -5.92 -21.53
N GLY A 330 -16.70 -5.88 -22.02
CA GLY A 330 -17.62 -7.02 -21.96
C GLY A 330 -17.89 -7.42 -20.49
N ASN A 331 -17.55 -8.66 -20.13
CA ASN A 331 -17.64 -9.16 -18.76
C ASN A 331 -16.33 -8.99 -18.00
N ALA A 332 -15.25 -8.58 -18.70
CA ALA A 332 -13.94 -8.37 -18.10
C ALA A 332 -13.87 -7.03 -17.38
N ARG A 333 -13.15 -7.01 -16.25
CA ARG A 333 -12.79 -5.77 -15.56
C ARG A 333 -11.43 -5.91 -14.90
N ILE A 334 -10.64 -4.85 -14.95
CA ILE A 334 -9.40 -4.74 -14.18
C ILE A 334 -9.40 -3.39 -13.46
N LYS A 335 -8.79 -3.36 -12.28
CA LYS A 335 -8.48 -2.13 -11.56
C LYS A 335 -7.05 -1.75 -11.90
N ILE A 336 -6.81 -0.50 -12.19
CA ILE A 336 -5.50 0.02 -12.57
C ILE A 336 -5.20 1.29 -11.78
N ALA A 337 -3.92 1.51 -11.49
CA ALA A 337 -3.40 2.81 -11.07
C ALA A 337 -2.72 3.46 -12.27
N ARG A 338 -3.14 4.69 -12.59
CA ARG A 338 -2.62 5.50 -13.69
C ARG A 338 -1.78 6.64 -13.11
#